data_087a99d6126ffddcff17a5c5f5116249
#
_entry.id   087a99d6126ffddcff17a5c5f5116249
#
_cell.length_a   1.000
_cell.length_b   1.000
_cell.length_c   1.000
_cell.angle_alpha   90.00
_cell.angle_beta   90.00
_cell.angle_gamma   90.00
#
_symmetry.space_group_name_H-M   'P 1'
#
loop_
_entity.id
_entity.type
_entity.pdbx_description
1 polymer ?
#
loop_
_entity_poly.entity_id
_entity_poly.type
_entity_poly.pdbx_seq_one_letter_code
_entity_poly.pdbx_strand_id
1 'polypeptide(L)'
;MRKLEFKRAESPVRGLLTGLAVMVAALMLLTNCGSAKSAGSASGDAYVQVSEHQLTNDCALLHLYRPATKVGVLVSYDLYLDKDVVFRAKYKTKTTVRLTTEGTKTLWGITESRTELPVDIQLGKEYFVRCDIGVGAFVGRPRLKLMDNKEGRKAFLKIAQK
;
A
#
# COMPACT_ATOMS: atom_id res chain seq x y z
N MET A 1 49.32 45.12 -36.91
CA MET A 1 48.37 45.95 -36.16
C MET A 1 47.12 46.15 -37.00
N ARG A 2 46.03 45.42 -36.69
CA ARG A 2 44.74 45.67 -37.34
C ARG A 2 43.68 45.78 -36.22
N LYS A 3 43.08 46.97 -36.17
CA LYS A 3 41.94 47.33 -35.33
C LYS A 3 40.71 46.50 -35.73
N LEU A 4 40.07 45.91 -34.79
CA LEU A 4 38.74 45.31 -34.97
C LEU A 4 37.71 46.35 -34.52
N GLU A 5 36.88 46.75 -35.42
CA GLU A 5 35.73 47.62 -35.22
C GLU A 5 34.54 46.84 -34.68
N PHE A 6 33.97 47.38 -33.64
CA PHE A 6 32.79 46.87 -32.96
C PHE A 6 31.54 47.45 -33.63
N LYS A 7 30.79 46.63 -34.32
CA LYS A 7 29.54 47.01 -34.97
C LYS A 7 28.35 46.75 -34.05
N ARG A 8 27.79 47.82 -33.53
CA ARG A 8 26.56 47.85 -32.73
C ARG A 8 25.38 47.58 -33.69
N ALA A 9 24.58 46.54 -33.44
CA ALA A 9 23.31 46.29 -34.12
C ALA A 9 22.15 46.62 -33.19
N GLU A 10 21.33 47.52 -33.66
CA GLU A 10 20.14 48.01 -32.98
C GLU A 10 18.99 47.02 -33.02
N SER A 11 18.22 46.96 -31.94
CA SER A 11 16.98 46.23 -31.78
C SER A 11 15.79 46.91 -32.49
N PRO A 12 14.84 46.19 -33.05
CA PRO A 12 13.50 46.72 -33.18
C PRO A 12 12.54 46.04 -32.20
N VAL A 13 12.15 46.82 -31.24
CA VAL A 13 10.97 46.58 -30.38
C VAL A 13 9.73 46.87 -31.23
N ARG A 14 9.01 45.85 -31.69
CA ARG A 14 7.59 45.96 -32.11
C ARG A 14 7.06 44.55 -32.36
N GLY A 15 6.21 44.08 -31.49
CA GLY A 15 5.52 42.77 -31.66
C GLY A 15 5.04 42.15 -30.33
N LEU A 16 4.81 42.99 -29.34
CA LEU A 16 4.36 42.48 -28.03
C LEU A 16 2.97 43.04 -27.74
N LEU A 17 1.92 42.48 -28.29
CA LEU A 17 0.54 42.79 -27.83
C LEU A 17 -0.54 41.79 -28.28
N THR A 18 -0.23 40.67 -28.92
CA THR A 18 -1.26 39.71 -29.34
C THR A 18 -1.10 38.27 -28.79
N GLY A 19 -0.14 38.05 -27.90
CA GLY A 19 0.11 36.72 -27.33
C GLY A 19 -0.48 36.45 -25.91
N LEU A 20 -1.06 37.45 -25.26
CA LEU A 20 -1.45 37.34 -23.86
C LEU A 20 -2.89 36.86 -23.62
N ALA A 21 -3.71 36.75 -24.64
CA ALA A 21 -5.12 36.36 -24.50
C ALA A 21 -5.40 34.87 -24.69
N VAL A 22 -4.45 34.08 -25.20
CA VAL A 22 -4.66 32.64 -25.46
C VAL A 22 -4.10 31.74 -24.35
N MET A 23 -3.25 32.26 -23.47
CA MET A 23 -2.62 31.45 -22.41
C MET A 23 -3.42 31.35 -21.11
N VAL A 24 -4.50 32.13 -20.94
CA VAL A 24 -5.34 32.07 -19.73
C VAL A 24 -6.45 31.02 -19.82
N ALA A 25 -6.78 30.53 -21.00
CA ALA A 25 -7.85 29.53 -21.16
C ALA A 25 -7.38 28.07 -21.00
N ALA A 26 -6.07 27.79 -20.94
CA ALA A 26 -5.54 26.42 -20.80
C ALA A 26 -5.18 26.03 -19.37
N LEU A 27 -5.36 26.92 -18.37
CA LEU A 27 -4.95 26.67 -16.98
C LEU A 27 -6.09 26.29 -16.03
N MET A 28 -7.31 26.07 -16.54
CA MET A 28 -8.49 25.74 -15.71
C MET A 28 -8.96 24.29 -15.79
N LEU A 29 -8.14 23.36 -16.31
CA LEU A 29 -8.56 21.95 -16.45
C LEU A 29 -7.72 20.94 -15.65
N LEU A 30 -6.92 21.37 -14.67
CA LEU A 30 -6.10 20.46 -13.85
C LEU A 30 -6.32 20.59 -12.34
N THR A 31 -7.52 20.90 -11.88
CA THR A 31 -7.87 20.79 -10.46
C THR A 31 -8.88 19.68 -10.24
N ASN A 32 -8.50 18.44 -10.55
CA ASN A 32 -9.14 17.28 -9.97
C ASN A 32 -8.17 16.65 -8.95
N CYS A 33 -7.91 17.40 -7.89
CA CYS A 33 -7.19 16.92 -6.72
C CYS A 33 -8.19 16.14 -5.86
N GLY A 34 -8.35 14.85 -6.18
CA GLY A 34 -9.02 13.92 -5.30
C GLY A 34 -8.25 13.85 -3.98
N SER A 35 -8.85 14.35 -2.91
CA SER A 35 -8.32 14.29 -1.55
C SER A 35 -8.16 12.83 -1.11
N ALA A 36 -6.99 12.28 -1.31
CA ALA A 36 -6.57 11.09 -0.62
C ALA A 36 -6.31 11.48 0.84
N LYS A 37 -7.19 11.07 1.75
CA LYS A 37 -6.93 11.14 3.19
C LYS A 37 -5.73 10.27 3.51
N SER A 38 -4.56 10.87 3.65
CA SER A 38 -3.37 10.22 4.19
C SER A 38 -3.57 9.98 5.67
N ALA A 39 -3.70 8.75 6.07
CA ALA A 39 -3.59 8.35 7.47
C ALA A 39 -2.15 7.86 7.70
N GLY A 40 -1.41 8.60 8.51
CA GLY A 40 -0.29 8.10 9.30
C GLY A 40 1.05 7.99 8.55
N SER A 41 1.88 8.99 8.77
CA SER A 41 3.33 8.94 8.52
C SER A 41 3.98 7.81 9.31
N ALA A 42 4.52 6.81 8.60
CA ALA A 42 5.57 5.94 9.12
C ALA A 42 6.66 5.87 8.05
N SER A 43 7.83 6.33 8.44
CA SER A 43 9.08 6.27 7.70
C SER A 43 9.49 4.81 7.48
N GLY A 44 9.73 4.43 6.25
CA GLY A 44 10.19 3.11 5.83
C GLY A 44 9.21 2.45 4.88
N ASP A 45 9.70 1.86 3.83
CA ASP A 45 9.02 1.20 2.70
C ASP A 45 7.49 1.20 2.74
N ALA A 46 6.87 2.11 2.00
CA ALA A 46 5.45 2.42 2.10
C ALA A 46 4.57 1.21 1.76
N TYR A 47 4.04 0.56 2.76
CA TYR A 47 2.96 -0.40 2.59
C TYR A 47 1.66 0.36 2.34
N VAL A 48 1.28 0.48 1.08
CA VAL A 48 0.03 1.14 0.70
C VAL A 48 -1.10 0.13 0.79
N GLN A 49 -2.09 0.40 1.64
CA GLN A 49 -3.36 -0.30 1.59
C GLN A 49 -4.15 0.20 0.39
N VAL A 50 -4.28 -0.63 -0.63
CA VAL A 50 -4.95 -0.27 -1.89
C VAL A 50 -6.34 -0.89 -1.93
N SER A 51 -7.35 -0.07 -2.21
CA SER A 51 -8.74 -0.51 -2.32
C SER A 51 -9.08 -1.20 -3.65
N GLU A 52 -8.26 -1.03 -4.68
CA GLU A 52 -8.36 -1.74 -5.96
C GLU A 52 -7.07 -2.52 -6.24
N HIS A 53 -7.22 -3.84 -6.37
CA HIS A 53 -6.10 -4.77 -6.40
C HIS A 53 -5.88 -5.26 -7.83
N GLN A 54 -5.04 -4.57 -8.56
CA GLN A 54 -4.45 -5.15 -9.77
C GLN A 54 -3.07 -5.70 -9.44
N LEU A 55 -2.92 -7.01 -9.57
CA LEU A 55 -1.63 -7.66 -9.55
C LEU A 55 -0.87 -7.24 -10.82
N THR A 56 0.29 -6.66 -10.65
CA THR A 56 1.22 -6.29 -11.72
C THR A 56 2.55 -7.00 -11.49
N ASN A 57 3.39 -7.08 -12.52
CA ASN A 57 4.69 -7.76 -12.41
C ASN A 57 5.68 -7.05 -11.49
N ASP A 58 5.40 -5.79 -11.10
CA ASP A 58 6.23 -4.96 -10.24
C ASP A 58 5.80 -4.96 -8.77
N CYS A 59 4.78 -5.75 -8.42
CA CYS A 59 4.33 -5.86 -7.04
C CYS A 59 3.85 -7.27 -6.70
N ALA A 60 3.87 -7.60 -5.41
CA ALA A 60 3.19 -8.74 -4.83
C ALA A 60 1.99 -8.27 -3.99
N LEU A 61 0.96 -9.08 -3.90
CA LEU A 61 -0.21 -8.81 -3.07
C LEU A 61 -0.25 -9.77 -1.88
N LEU A 62 -0.22 -9.22 -0.67
CA LEU A 62 -0.36 -9.98 0.56
C LEU A 62 -1.76 -9.75 1.14
N HIS A 63 -2.61 -10.75 1.01
CA HIS A 63 -3.98 -10.75 1.50
C HIS A 63 -4.04 -11.31 2.91
N LEU A 64 -4.33 -10.45 3.88
CA LEU A 64 -4.46 -10.81 5.29
C LEU A 64 -5.95 -10.89 5.64
N TYR A 65 -6.37 -11.95 6.30
CA TYR A 65 -7.77 -12.08 6.65
C TYR A 65 -8.00 -12.89 7.93
N ARG A 66 -9.02 -12.49 8.65
CA ARG A 66 -9.53 -13.23 9.80
C ARG A 66 -10.97 -13.65 9.55
N PRO A 67 -11.23 -14.95 9.38
CA PRO A 67 -12.59 -15.44 9.15
C PRO A 67 -13.44 -15.39 10.41
N ALA A 68 -14.72 -15.72 10.26
CA ALA A 68 -15.61 -15.96 11.39
C ALA A 68 -15.24 -17.30 12.05
N THR A 69 -14.64 -17.24 13.22
CA THR A 69 -14.37 -18.42 14.05
C THR A 69 -15.06 -18.26 15.40
N LYS A 70 -15.45 -19.39 16.04
CA LYS A 70 -16.08 -19.35 17.37
C LYS A 70 -15.10 -18.92 18.47
N VAL A 71 -13.80 -19.18 18.26
CA VAL A 71 -12.73 -18.90 19.24
C VAL A 71 -12.21 -17.48 19.04
N GLY A 72 -12.04 -16.75 20.13
CA GLY A 72 -11.41 -15.44 20.15
C GLY A 72 -12.21 -14.32 19.44
N VAL A 73 -13.54 -14.38 19.42
CA VAL A 73 -14.41 -13.40 18.73
C VAL A 73 -14.15 -11.97 19.19
N LEU A 74 -13.94 -11.78 20.49
CA LEU A 74 -13.70 -10.45 21.10
C LEU A 74 -12.23 -10.04 21.10
N VAL A 75 -11.33 -10.97 20.81
CA VAL A 75 -9.89 -10.69 20.80
C VAL A 75 -9.51 -10.05 19.47
N SER A 76 -8.78 -8.96 19.51
CA SER A 76 -8.14 -8.36 18.34
C SER A 76 -6.67 -8.14 18.62
N TYR A 77 -5.85 -8.22 17.59
CA TYR A 77 -4.42 -7.98 17.69
C TYR A 77 -3.88 -7.33 16.42
N ASP A 78 -2.76 -6.63 16.57
CA ASP A 78 -2.09 -6.01 15.45
C ASP A 78 -1.11 -7.00 14.83
N LEU A 79 -1.10 -7.03 13.49
CA LEU A 79 -0.17 -7.77 12.67
C LEU A 79 0.88 -6.82 12.14
N TYR A 80 2.10 -7.24 12.28
CA TYR A 80 3.28 -6.54 11.81
C TYR A 80 3.89 -7.30 10.65
N LEU A 81 4.38 -6.58 9.66
CA LEU A 81 5.26 -7.10 8.63
C LEU A 81 6.63 -6.45 8.87
N ASP A 82 7.60 -7.25 9.26
CA ASP A 82 8.89 -6.81 9.78
C ASP A 82 8.72 -5.84 10.97
N LYS A 83 8.75 -4.53 10.75
CA LYS A 83 8.61 -3.50 11.80
C LYS A 83 7.29 -2.72 11.72
N ASP A 84 6.55 -2.84 10.63
CA ASP A 84 5.39 -2.01 10.35
C ASP A 84 4.08 -2.72 10.65
N VAL A 85 3.12 -2.00 11.27
CA VAL A 85 1.76 -2.50 11.46
C VAL A 85 1.02 -2.48 10.13
N VAL A 86 0.64 -3.65 9.65
CA VAL A 86 -0.02 -3.79 8.35
C VAL A 86 -1.50 -4.17 8.43
N PHE A 87 -1.94 -4.72 9.57
CA PHE A 87 -3.31 -5.16 9.74
C PHE A 87 -3.72 -5.26 11.20
N ARG A 88 -4.92 -4.81 11.52
CA ARG A 88 -5.55 -5.14 12.80
C ARG A 88 -6.54 -6.30 12.63
N ALA A 89 -6.15 -7.47 13.09
CA ALA A 89 -6.91 -8.71 12.96
C ALA A 89 -8.09 -8.73 13.93
N LYS A 90 -9.24 -8.19 13.49
CA LYS A 90 -10.54 -8.28 14.17
C LYS A 90 -11.39 -9.40 13.57
N TYR A 91 -12.42 -9.80 14.29
CA TYR A 91 -13.40 -10.77 13.80
C TYR A 91 -14.02 -10.33 12.46
N LYS A 92 -14.00 -11.20 11.46
CA LYS A 92 -14.51 -10.94 10.10
C LYS A 92 -13.90 -9.70 9.43
N THR A 93 -12.60 -9.52 9.51
CA THR A 93 -11.91 -8.45 8.80
C THR A 93 -10.91 -8.99 7.80
N LYS A 94 -10.62 -8.19 6.78
CA LYS A 94 -9.60 -8.48 5.76
C LYS A 94 -8.94 -7.20 5.29
N THR A 95 -7.73 -7.32 4.77
CA THR A 95 -7.00 -6.25 4.08
C THR A 95 -6.08 -6.84 3.02
N THR A 96 -5.61 -6.01 2.12
CA THR A 96 -4.56 -6.35 1.15
C THR A 96 -3.44 -5.35 1.27
N VAL A 97 -2.23 -5.85 1.32
CA VAL A 97 -0.99 -5.06 1.37
C VAL A 97 -0.26 -5.26 0.06
N ARG A 98 0.10 -4.16 -0.61
CA ARG A 98 0.94 -4.19 -1.80
C ARG A 98 2.39 -4.12 -1.39
N LEU A 99 3.21 -5.05 -1.88
CA LEU A 99 4.63 -5.13 -1.64
C LEU A 99 5.38 -4.90 -2.95
N THR A 100 6.37 -4.04 -2.93
CA THR A 100 7.19 -3.68 -4.11
C THR A 100 8.61 -4.22 -4.01
N THR A 101 8.92 -4.94 -2.94
CA THR A 101 10.24 -5.55 -2.70
C THR A 101 10.10 -7.04 -2.50
N GLU A 102 11.00 -7.80 -3.13
CA GLU A 102 11.11 -9.25 -2.96
C GLU A 102 11.92 -9.62 -1.71
N GLY A 103 11.90 -10.91 -1.38
CA GLY A 103 12.66 -11.51 -0.30
C GLY A 103 11.79 -11.97 0.85
N THR A 104 12.44 -12.56 1.84
CA THR A 104 11.75 -13.09 3.02
C THR A 104 11.34 -11.96 3.95
N LYS A 105 10.04 -11.84 4.18
CA LYS A 105 9.42 -10.92 5.13
C LYS A 105 8.84 -11.70 6.29
N THR A 106 8.95 -11.18 7.51
CA THR A 106 8.38 -11.84 8.70
C THR A 106 7.08 -11.17 9.10
N LEU A 107 5.99 -11.91 8.94
CA LEU A 107 4.68 -11.51 9.48
C LEU A 107 4.56 -12.01 10.91
N TRP A 108 4.20 -11.13 11.86
CA TRP A 108 4.07 -11.53 13.25
C TRP A 108 2.96 -10.77 13.99
N GLY A 109 2.47 -11.38 15.04
CA GLY A 109 1.49 -10.77 15.94
C GLY A 109 1.71 -11.26 17.38
N ILE A 110 1.21 -10.51 18.33
CA ILE A 110 1.35 -10.80 19.77
C ILE A 110 0.02 -10.62 20.49
N THR A 111 -0.26 -11.55 21.41
CA THR A 111 -1.28 -11.47 22.45
C THR A 111 -0.65 -11.96 23.76
N GLU A 112 -0.91 -13.20 24.18
CA GLU A 112 -0.18 -13.85 25.29
C GLU A 112 1.24 -14.25 24.89
N SER A 113 1.44 -14.58 23.63
CA SER A 113 2.74 -14.92 23.06
C SER A 113 2.85 -14.37 21.65
N ARG A 114 4.08 -14.15 21.21
CA ARG A 114 4.40 -13.77 19.84
C ARG A 114 4.34 -15.02 18.95
N THR A 115 3.71 -14.86 17.79
CA THR A 115 3.70 -15.86 16.72
C THR A 115 4.25 -15.22 15.47
N GLU A 116 5.16 -15.90 14.80
CA GLU A 116 5.83 -15.44 13.58
C GLU A 116 5.55 -16.38 12.41
N LEU A 117 5.49 -15.81 11.21
CA LEU A 117 5.36 -16.54 9.96
C LEU A 117 6.29 -15.88 8.91
N PRO A 118 7.41 -16.48 8.56
CA PRO A 118 8.20 -16.02 7.42
C PRO A 118 7.45 -16.31 6.13
N VAL A 119 7.44 -15.33 5.21
CA VAL A 119 6.84 -15.43 3.88
C VAL A 119 7.88 -14.98 2.86
N ASP A 120 8.21 -15.83 1.92
CA ASP A 120 9.11 -15.50 0.81
C ASP A 120 8.33 -14.80 -0.29
N ILE A 121 8.53 -13.48 -0.41
CA ILE A 121 7.80 -12.62 -1.33
C ILE A 121 8.51 -12.57 -2.69
N GLN A 122 7.76 -12.85 -3.74
CA GLN A 122 8.18 -12.71 -5.13
C GLN A 122 7.20 -11.79 -5.85
N LEU A 123 7.68 -10.85 -6.64
CA LEU A 123 6.83 -9.93 -7.40
C LEU A 123 5.98 -10.70 -8.43
N GLY A 124 4.83 -10.14 -8.80
CA GLY A 124 3.88 -10.81 -9.66
C GLY A 124 3.08 -11.94 -9.00
N LYS A 125 3.23 -12.16 -7.69
CA LYS A 125 2.50 -13.22 -6.96
C LYS A 125 1.55 -12.68 -5.89
N GLU A 126 0.55 -13.51 -5.57
CA GLU A 126 -0.39 -13.27 -4.48
C GLU A 126 -0.17 -14.27 -3.36
N TYR A 127 -0.32 -13.80 -2.13
CA TYR A 127 -0.17 -14.57 -0.91
C TYR A 127 -1.41 -14.37 -0.04
N PHE A 128 -1.93 -15.46 0.53
CA PHE A 128 -3.09 -15.42 1.41
C PHE A 128 -2.69 -15.91 2.79
N VAL A 129 -2.80 -15.04 3.81
CA VAL A 129 -2.50 -15.41 5.19
C VAL A 129 -3.76 -15.32 6.04
N ARG A 130 -4.10 -16.44 6.61
CA ARG A 130 -5.19 -16.57 7.57
C ARG A 130 -4.68 -16.23 8.96
N CYS A 131 -5.36 -15.29 9.63
CA CYS A 131 -4.98 -14.69 10.91
C CYS A 131 -6.01 -15.03 11.98
N ASP A 132 -5.90 -16.20 12.58
CA ASP A 132 -6.82 -16.67 13.63
C ASP A 132 -6.29 -16.41 15.05
N ILE A 133 -7.12 -16.75 16.02
CA ILE A 133 -6.73 -16.94 17.41
C ILE A 133 -6.86 -18.43 17.75
N GLY A 134 -5.79 -18.99 18.23
CA GLY A 134 -5.77 -20.32 18.84
C GLY A 134 -6.07 -20.26 20.34
N VAL A 135 -6.26 -21.42 20.94
CA VAL A 135 -6.45 -21.55 22.40
C VAL A 135 -5.17 -21.10 23.11
N GLY A 136 -5.32 -20.25 24.11
CA GLY A 136 -4.27 -19.82 25.02
C GLY A 136 -4.69 -20.04 26.46
N ALA A 137 -3.86 -19.61 27.42
CA ALA A 137 -4.19 -19.73 28.84
C ALA A 137 -5.28 -18.75 29.27
N PHE A 138 -5.28 -17.52 28.72
CA PHE A 138 -6.20 -16.44 29.13
C PHE A 138 -6.90 -15.79 27.92
N VAL A 139 -6.13 -15.23 26.99
CA VAL A 139 -6.66 -14.42 25.87
C VAL A 139 -6.63 -15.19 24.55
N GLY A 140 -5.79 -16.20 24.46
CA GLY A 140 -5.50 -16.93 23.24
C GLY A 140 -4.25 -16.41 22.53
N ARG A 141 -3.75 -17.17 21.57
CA ARG A 141 -2.49 -16.90 20.85
C ARG A 141 -2.77 -16.63 19.38
N PRO A 142 -2.06 -15.68 18.74
CA PRO A 142 -2.16 -15.50 17.31
C PRO A 142 -1.83 -16.79 16.58
N ARG A 143 -2.59 -17.12 15.55
CA ARG A 143 -2.35 -18.27 14.70
C ARG A 143 -2.31 -17.81 13.25
N LEU A 144 -1.10 -17.76 12.70
CA LEU A 144 -0.85 -17.32 11.33
C LEU A 144 -0.62 -18.55 10.45
N LYS A 145 -1.30 -18.60 9.31
CA LYS A 145 -1.15 -19.70 8.36
C LYS A 145 -1.13 -19.16 6.93
N LEU A 146 -0.05 -19.44 6.20
CA LEU A 146 -0.01 -19.27 4.76
C LEU A 146 -0.93 -20.32 4.11
N MET A 147 -1.85 -19.86 3.30
CA MET A 147 -2.86 -20.69 2.66
C MET A 147 -2.49 -20.95 1.19
N ASP A 148 -2.97 -22.06 0.65
CA ASP A 148 -2.98 -22.24 -0.79
C ASP A 148 -3.79 -21.12 -1.48
N ASN A 149 -3.34 -20.66 -2.65
CA ASN A 149 -3.93 -19.51 -3.33
C ASN A 149 -5.43 -19.71 -3.66
N LYS A 150 -5.83 -20.89 -4.06
CA LYS A 150 -7.24 -21.19 -4.38
C LYS A 150 -8.12 -21.16 -3.14
N GLU A 151 -7.69 -21.82 -2.07
CA GLU A 151 -8.42 -21.86 -0.81
C GLU A 151 -8.41 -20.50 -0.11
N GLY A 152 -7.24 -19.86 -0.08
CA GLY A 152 -7.06 -18.54 0.52
C GLY A 152 -7.94 -17.48 -0.16
N ARG A 153 -7.94 -17.41 -1.48
CA ARG A 153 -8.81 -16.52 -2.26
C ARG A 153 -10.29 -16.76 -1.99
N LYS A 154 -10.71 -18.02 -1.99
CA LYS A 154 -12.10 -18.38 -1.68
C LYS A 154 -12.52 -17.94 -0.27
N ALA A 155 -11.65 -18.13 0.72
CA ALA A 155 -11.90 -17.72 2.10
C ALA A 155 -11.90 -16.18 2.25
N PHE A 156 -10.95 -15.50 1.62
CA PHE A 156 -10.82 -14.05 1.63
C PHE A 156 -12.04 -13.35 1.02
N LEU A 157 -12.55 -13.83 -0.12
CA LEU A 157 -13.72 -13.26 -0.79
C LEU A 157 -15.03 -13.43 0.00
N LYS A 158 -15.15 -14.48 0.83
CA LYS A 158 -16.32 -14.67 1.71
C LYS A 158 -16.45 -13.64 2.83
N ILE A 159 -15.40 -12.89 3.12
CA ILE A 159 -15.43 -11.87 4.16
C ILE A 159 -15.90 -10.57 3.51
N ALA A 160 -17.06 -10.06 3.93
CA ALA A 160 -17.56 -8.77 3.47
C ALA A 160 -16.61 -7.65 3.86
N GLN A 161 -16.40 -6.70 2.97
CA GLN A 161 -15.71 -5.46 3.28
C GLN A 161 -16.67 -4.60 4.12
N LYS A 162 -16.21 -4.19 5.31
CA LYS A 162 -16.96 -3.25 6.15
C LYS A 162 -16.50 -1.83 5.89
#